data_de5e41162b41e2e4cdc4294464bee294
#
_entry.id   de5e41162b41e2e4cdc4294464bee294
#
_cell.length_a   1.000
_cell.length_b   1.000
_cell.length_c   1.000
_cell.angle_alpha   90.00
_cell.angle_beta   90.00
_cell.angle_gamma   90.00
#
_symmetry.space_group_name_H-M   'P 1'
#
loop_
_entity.id
_entity.type
_entity.pdbx_description
1 polymer ?
#
loop_
_entity_poly.entity_id
_entity_poly.type
_entity_poly.pdbx_seq_one_letter_code
_entity_poly.pdbx_strand_id
1 'polypeptide(L)'
;MEKRAVHFIASRTKNYADKRELMNMVNELLGIQYNIAKANRTDRKVQNLAAYINADTLRAIHKTMDRKKAYGIDKVTKEDYEKNLEENLANLVKRMKNGSYRPNPTRRVYIPKETKGKMRPLGISSYEDKLVENAIAQILEQIYEPVSYTH
;
A
#
# COMPACT_ATOMS: atom_id res chain seq x y z
N MET A 1 19.31 -5.91 0.56
CA MET A 1 18.13 -5.07 0.38
C MET A 1 17.14 -5.60 -0.65
N GLU A 2 17.61 -6.01 -1.81
CA GLU A 2 16.75 -6.65 -2.82
C GLU A 2 16.00 -7.87 -2.29
N LYS A 3 16.67 -8.73 -1.53
CA LYS A 3 16.09 -9.92 -0.93
C LYS A 3 14.95 -9.61 0.04
N ARG A 4 15.02 -8.48 0.74
CA ARG A 4 13.97 -8.07 1.69
C ARG A 4 12.73 -7.54 1.01
N ALA A 5 12.87 -6.72 -0.03
CA ALA A 5 11.74 -6.25 -0.82
C ALA A 5 10.98 -7.43 -1.43
N VAL A 6 11.71 -8.38 -2.01
CA VAL A 6 11.12 -9.61 -2.57
C VAL A 6 10.45 -10.45 -1.49
N HIS A 7 11.08 -10.63 -0.34
CA HIS A 7 10.52 -11.39 0.77
C HIS A 7 9.26 -10.74 1.33
N PHE A 8 9.26 -9.41 1.51
CA PHE A 8 8.10 -8.64 1.96
C PHE A 8 6.91 -8.82 1.01
N ILE A 9 7.15 -8.70 -0.28
CA ILE A 9 6.14 -8.90 -1.31
C ILE A 9 5.64 -10.36 -1.27
N ALA A 10 6.55 -11.32 -1.24
CA ALA A 10 6.22 -12.74 -1.22
C ALA A 10 5.43 -13.14 0.03
N SER A 11 5.72 -12.54 1.19
CA SER A 11 4.99 -12.84 2.42
C SER A 11 3.56 -12.33 2.42
N ARG A 12 3.27 -11.29 1.63
CA ARG A 12 1.94 -10.70 1.50
C ARG A 12 1.11 -11.28 0.36
N THR A 13 1.76 -11.92 -0.61
CA THR A 13 1.08 -12.51 -1.76
C THR A 13 1.12 -14.02 -1.69
N LYS A 14 0.04 -14.62 -1.26
CA LYS A 14 -0.08 -16.08 -1.27
C LYS A 14 -0.46 -16.65 -2.63
N ASN A 15 -0.97 -15.82 -3.52
CA ASN A 15 -1.42 -16.22 -4.85
C ASN A 15 -1.05 -15.16 -5.88
N TYR A 16 0.06 -15.31 -6.57
CA TYR A 16 0.26 -14.54 -7.79
C TYR A 16 -0.20 -15.35 -8.99
N ALA A 17 -1.00 -14.68 -9.80
CA ALA A 17 -1.42 -15.29 -11.04
C ALA A 17 -0.31 -15.22 -12.10
N ASP A 18 0.67 -14.30 -11.99
CA ASP A 18 1.71 -14.13 -12.99
C ASP A 18 3.04 -13.67 -12.38
N LYS A 19 4.07 -14.45 -12.65
CA LYS A 19 5.45 -14.17 -12.24
C LYS A 19 5.97 -12.84 -12.80
N ARG A 20 5.49 -12.44 -13.99
CA ARG A 20 5.86 -11.17 -14.62
C ARG A 20 5.39 -9.97 -13.79
N GLU A 21 4.19 -10.02 -13.27
CA GLU A 21 3.62 -8.93 -12.47
C GLU A 21 4.40 -8.75 -11.17
N LEU A 22 4.78 -9.85 -10.54
CA LEU A 22 5.64 -9.80 -9.36
C LEU A 22 6.97 -9.13 -9.66
N MET A 23 7.59 -9.47 -10.80
CA MET A 23 8.85 -8.87 -11.22
C MET A 23 8.71 -7.38 -11.50
N ASN A 24 7.63 -6.95 -12.12
CA ASN A 24 7.37 -5.54 -12.36
C ASN A 24 7.23 -4.76 -11.05
N MET A 25 6.50 -5.32 -10.09
CA MET A 25 6.35 -4.72 -8.77
C MET A 25 7.70 -4.61 -8.04
N VAL A 26 8.52 -5.65 -8.09
CA VAL A 26 9.87 -5.64 -7.51
C VAL A 26 10.72 -4.56 -8.15
N ASN A 27 10.68 -4.45 -9.48
CA ASN A 27 11.46 -3.45 -10.21
C ASN A 27 11.05 -2.02 -9.85
N GLU A 28 9.76 -1.77 -9.68
CA GLU A 28 9.27 -0.46 -9.22
C GLU A 28 9.76 -0.14 -7.81
N LEU A 29 9.68 -1.10 -6.89
CA LEU A 29 10.17 -0.92 -5.53
C LEU A 29 11.67 -0.67 -5.48
N LEU A 30 12.45 -1.36 -6.31
CA LEU A 30 13.89 -1.13 -6.43
C LEU A 30 14.19 0.26 -6.99
N GLY A 31 13.40 0.73 -7.95
CA GLY A 31 13.50 2.09 -8.48
C GLY A 31 13.26 3.15 -7.40
N ILE A 32 12.25 2.95 -6.56
CA ILE A 32 11.97 3.81 -5.40
C ILE A 32 13.16 3.81 -4.43
N GLN A 33 13.69 2.63 -4.08
CA GLN A 33 14.87 2.52 -3.22
C GLN A 33 16.07 3.29 -3.77
N TYR A 34 16.34 3.14 -5.06
CA TYR A 34 17.46 3.82 -5.71
C TYR A 34 17.32 5.34 -5.61
N ASN A 35 16.13 5.86 -5.91
CA ASN A 35 15.87 7.29 -5.86
C ASN A 35 15.97 7.85 -4.44
N ILE A 36 15.47 7.12 -3.45
CA ILE A 36 15.59 7.51 -2.04
C ILE A 36 17.04 7.52 -1.60
N ALA A 37 17.82 6.49 -1.96
CA ALA A 37 19.22 6.41 -1.62
C ALA A 37 20.03 7.53 -2.27
N LYS A 38 19.70 7.89 -3.51
CA LYS A 38 20.31 9.01 -4.23
C LYS A 38 20.02 10.35 -3.55
N ALA A 39 18.76 10.59 -3.20
CA ALA A 39 18.34 11.81 -2.49
C ALA A 39 19.04 11.94 -1.13
N ASN A 40 19.14 10.84 -0.39
CA ASN A 40 19.81 10.83 0.91
C ASN A 40 21.32 11.16 0.83
N ARG A 41 21.97 10.79 -0.28
CA ARG A 41 23.40 11.09 -0.49
C ARG A 41 23.63 12.55 -0.82
N THR A 42 22.72 13.19 -1.56
CA THR A 42 22.90 14.57 -2.01
C THR A 42 22.40 15.59 -0.98
N ASP A 43 21.18 15.47 -0.53
CA ASP A 43 20.50 16.51 0.26
C ASP A 43 20.07 16.04 1.66
N ARG A 44 20.18 14.76 1.95
CA ARG A 44 19.64 14.12 3.16
C ARG A 44 18.14 14.37 3.36
N LYS A 45 17.44 14.73 2.29
CA LYS A 45 16.00 14.96 2.29
C LYS A 45 15.37 14.13 1.20
N VAL A 46 14.39 13.34 1.58
CA VAL A 46 13.57 12.62 0.62
C VAL A 46 12.35 13.48 0.32
N GLN A 47 12.20 13.90 -0.92
CA GLN A 47 11.13 14.77 -1.37
C GLN A 47 10.26 14.09 -2.42
N ASN A 48 9.07 14.64 -2.64
CA ASN A 48 8.14 14.18 -3.68
C ASN A 48 7.76 12.71 -3.58
N LEU A 49 7.57 12.21 -2.36
CA LEU A 49 7.18 10.82 -2.15
C LEU A 49 5.85 10.46 -2.83
N ALA A 50 4.95 11.45 -2.95
CA ALA A 50 3.67 11.24 -3.64
C ALA A 50 3.84 10.91 -5.12
N ALA A 51 4.95 11.31 -5.75
CA ALA A 51 5.24 10.98 -7.15
C ALA A 51 5.45 9.48 -7.37
N TYR A 52 5.82 8.73 -6.33
CA TYR A 52 5.97 7.28 -6.41
C TYR A 52 4.63 6.55 -6.37
N ILE A 53 3.56 7.21 -5.97
CA ILE A 53 2.22 6.64 -5.96
C ILE A 53 1.55 6.97 -7.29
N ASN A 54 1.66 6.06 -8.24
CA ASN A 54 1.07 6.17 -9.57
C ASN A 54 0.15 4.99 -9.85
N ALA A 55 -0.53 5.01 -11.00
CA ALA A 55 -1.48 3.96 -11.35
C ALA A 55 -0.82 2.57 -11.40
N ASP A 56 0.43 2.49 -11.87
CA ASP A 56 1.14 1.22 -11.97
C ASP A 56 1.47 0.64 -10.60
N THR A 57 1.96 1.48 -9.68
CA THR A 57 2.23 1.07 -8.31
C THR A 57 0.96 0.60 -7.60
N LEU A 58 -0.13 1.36 -7.74
CA LEU A 58 -1.42 1.01 -7.13
C LEU A 58 -2.01 -0.27 -7.73
N ARG A 59 -1.85 -0.47 -9.03
CA ARG A 59 -2.28 -1.72 -9.69
C ARG A 59 -1.53 -2.92 -9.15
N ALA A 60 -0.22 -2.81 -8.97
CA ALA A 60 0.59 -3.85 -8.38
C ALA A 60 0.16 -4.16 -6.95
N ILE A 61 -0.10 -3.14 -6.14
CA ILE A 61 -0.60 -3.31 -4.77
C ILE A 61 -1.97 -3.98 -4.76
N HIS A 62 -2.88 -3.58 -5.66
CA HIS A 62 -4.20 -4.20 -5.78
C HIS A 62 -4.11 -5.71 -5.98
N LYS A 63 -3.16 -6.17 -6.79
CA LYS A 63 -2.95 -7.60 -7.03
C LYS A 63 -2.47 -8.35 -5.80
N THR A 64 -1.80 -7.68 -4.88
CA THR A 64 -1.33 -8.28 -3.63
C THR A 64 -2.38 -8.28 -2.52
N MET A 65 -3.48 -7.57 -2.68
CA MET A 65 -4.52 -7.46 -1.65
C MET A 65 -5.28 -8.76 -1.48
N ASP A 66 -5.55 -9.11 -0.24
CA ASP A 66 -6.35 -10.29 0.10
C ASP A 66 -7.83 -10.03 -0.19
N ARG A 67 -8.46 -10.96 -0.91
CA ARG A 67 -9.89 -10.91 -1.25
C ARG A 67 -10.82 -11.10 -0.06
N LYS A 68 -10.32 -11.75 0.99
CA LYS A 68 -11.12 -12.10 2.18
C LYS A 68 -11.15 -11.01 3.24
N LYS A 69 -10.48 -9.88 3.02
CA LYS A 69 -10.48 -8.80 4.01
C LYS A 69 -11.82 -8.10 4.09
N ALA A 70 -12.15 -7.68 5.30
CA ALA A 70 -13.40 -6.98 5.58
C ALA A 70 -13.49 -5.67 4.79
N TYR A 71 -14.70 -5.36 4.30
CA TYR A 71 -14.99 -4.12 3.60
C TYR A 71 -15.11 -2.94 4.56
N GLY A 72 -14.89 -1.73 4.06
CA GLY A 72 -15.06 -0.49 4.82
C GLY A 72 -16.53 -0.01 4.83
N ILE A 73 -16.70 1.27 5.17
CA ILE A 73 -18.03 1.89 5.29
C ILE A 73 -18.81 1.92 3.98
N ASP A 74 -18.10 1.97 2.84
CA ASP A 74 -18.69 1.99 1.50
C ASP A 74 -19.08 0.59 0.99
N LYS A 75 -18.76 -0.46 1.72
CA LYS A 75 -19.02 -1.86 1.38
C LYS A 75 -18.38 -2.34 0.08
N VAL A 76 -17.38 -1.63 -0.41
CA VAL A 76 -16.65 -2.01 -1.63
C VAL A 76 -15.65 -3.11 -1.31
N THR A 77 -15.73 -4.22 -2.04
CA THR A 77 -14.79 -5.32 -1.96
C THR A 77 -13.71 -5.19 -3.04
N LYS A 78 -12.67 -6.04 -2.95
CA LYS A 78 -11.65 -6.10 -4.00
C LYS A 78 -12.25 -6.39 -5.37
N GLU A 79 -13.21 -7.30 -5.43
CA GLU A 79 -13.87 -7.68 -6.68
C GLU A 79 -14.71 -6.53 -7.26
N ASP A 80 -15.41 -5.79 -6.42
CA ASP A 80 -16.18 -4.62 -6.85
C ASP A 80 -15.27 -3.53 -7.41
N TYR A 81 -14.14 -3.30 -6.77
CA TYR A 81 -13.15 -2.31 -7.22
C TYR A 81 -12.48 -2.73 -8.54
N GLU A 82 -12.23 -4.03 -8.70
CA GLU A 82 -11.59 -4.60 -9.87
C GLU A 82 -12.43 -4.46 -11.15
N LYS A 83 -13.75 -4.39 -11.03
CA LYS A 83 -14.65 -4.24 -12.20
C LYS A 83 -14.33 -3.01 -13.05
N ASN A 84 -13.93 -1.92 -12.42
CA ASN A 84 -13.55 -0.67 -13.09
C ASN A 84 -12.15 -0.22 -12.63
N LEU A 85 -11.22 -1.17 -12.51
CA LEU A 85 -9.92 -0.93 -11.88
C LEU A 85 -9.15 0.23 -12.51
N GLU A 86 -9.01 0.26 -13.82
CA GLU A 86 -8.21 1.29 -14.50
C GLU A 86 -8.80 2.68 -14.32
N GLU A 87 -10.11 2.81 -14.44
CA GLU A 87 -10.80 4.07 -14.20
C GLU A 87 -10.70 4.51 -12.75
N ASN A 88 -10.89 3.57 -11.82
CA ASN A 88 -10.77 3.84 -10.38
C ASN A 88 -9.36 4.30 -10.01
N LEU A 89 -8.33 3.65 -10.52
CA LEU A 89 -6.94 4.02 -10.25
C LEU A 89 -6.58 5.38 -10.86
N ALA A 90 -7.00 5.64 -12.09
CA ALA A 90 -6.78 6.93 -12.74
C ALA A 90 -7.43 8.07 -11.96
N ASN A 91 -8.66 7.87 -11.50
CA ASN A 91 -9.39 8.83 -10.68
C ASN A 91 -8.69 9.07 -9.33
N LEU A 92 -8.26 7.99 -8.67
CA LEU A 92 -7.54 8.08 -7.40
C LEU A 92 -6.25 8.88 -7.52
N VAL A 93 -5.43 8.57 -8.52
CA VAL A 93 -4.18 9.29 -8.78
C VAL A 93 -4.44 10.76 -9.06
N LYS A 94 -5.47 11.07 -9.85
CA LYS A 94 -5.87 12.44 -10.15
C LYS A 94 -6.25 13.20 -8.88
N ARG A 95 -7.05 12.60 -8.01
CA ARG A 95 -7.46 13.22 -6.73
C ARG A 95 -6.26 13.44 -5.81
N MET A 96 -5.32 12.51 -5.78
CA MET A 96 -4.10 12.66 -4.98
C MET A 96 -3.21 13.79 -5.50
N LYS A 97 -3.05 13.90 -6.82
CA LYS A 97 -2.21 14.93 -7.43
C LYS A 97 -2.77 16.34 -7.27
N ASN A 98 -4.07 16.51 -7.37
CA ASN A 98 -4.69 17.83 -7.23
C ASN A 98 -5.07 18.20 -5.78
N GLY A 99 -4.75 17.33 -4.83
CA GLY A 99 -5.01 17.56 -3.40
C GLY A 99 -6.47 17.38 -2.97
N SER A 100 -7.33 16.84 -3.83
CA SER A 100 -8.74 16.62 -3.50
C SER A 100 -9.03 15.28 -2.84
N TYR A 101 -8.03 14.41 -2.74
CA TYR A 101 -8.20 13.12 -2.07
C TYR A 101 -8.56 13.32 -0.59
N ARG A 102 -9.60 12.63 -0.15
CA ARG A 102 -10.00 12.58 1.26
C ARG A 102 -10.33 11.12 1.61
N PRO A 103 -9.71 10.57 2.65
CA PRO A 103 -10.05 9.23 3.08
C PRO A 103 -11.48 9.17 3.62
N ASN A 104 -12.13 8.04 3.38
CA ASN A 104 -13.44 7.78 3.95
C ASN A 104 -13.34 7.53 5.47
N PRO A 105 -14.40 7.79 6.24
CA PRO A 105 -14.42 7.37 7.64
C PRO A 105 -14.20 5.87 7.76
N THR A 106 -13.52 5.45 8.83
CA THR A 106 -13.32 4.04 9.09
C THR A 106 -14.62 3.42 9.65
N ARG A 107 -14.90 2.18 9.24
CA ARG A 107 -15.99 1.41 9.81
C ARG A 107 -15.52 0.78 11.12
N ARG A 108 -16.18 1.11 12.21
CA ARG A 108 -15.81 0.59 13.52
C ARG A 108 -16.41 -0.80 13.73
N VAL A 109 -15.56 -1.75 14.11
CA VAL A 109 -15.95 -3.10 14.49
C VAL A 109 -15.33 -3.40 15.86
N TYR A 110 -16.06 -4.14 16.69
CA TYR A 110 -15.55 -4.54 17.99
C TYR A 110 -15.09 -5.98 17.93
N ILE A 111 -13.86 -6.22 18.38
CA ILE A 111 -13.27 -7.56 18.45
C ILE A 111 -12.97 -7.91 19.89
N PRO A 112 -13.05 -9.22 20.27
CA PRO A 112 -12.77 -9.65 21.62
C PRO A 112 -11.32 -9.36 22.01
N LYS A 113 -11.12 -8.88 23.24
CA LYS A 113 -9.78 -8.83 23.84
C LYS A 113 -9.44 -10.20 24.44
N GLU A 114 -8.15 -10.42 24.69
CA GLU A 114 -7.68 -11.62 25.38
C GLU A 114 -8.32 -11.79 26.76
N THR A 115 -8.68 -10.69 27.40
CA THR A 115 -9.39 -10.70 28.67
C THR A 115 -10.88 -10.95 28.43
N LYS A 116 -11.44 -12.00 29.04
CA LYS A 116 -12.84 -12.38 28.92
C LYS A 116 -13.78 -11.19 29.19
N GLY A 117 -14.75 -11.00 28.30
CA GLY A 117 -15.84 -10.05 28.46
C GLY A 117 -15.50 -8.62 28.03
N LYS A 118 -14.30 -8.34 27.58
CA LYS A 118 -13.91 -7.02 27.05
C LYS A 118 -13.76 -7.03 25.55
N MET A 119 -14.23 -5.96 24.90
CA MET A 119 -14.14 -5.74 23.45
C MET A 119 -13.25 -4.54 23.19
N ARG A 120 -12.52 -4.57 22.06
CA ARG A 120 -11.76 -3.42 21.59
C ARG A 120 -12.29 -2.96 20.24
N PRO A 121 -12.32 -1.64 19.98
CA PRO A 121 -12.70 -1.15 18.67
C PRO A 121 -11.57 -1.38 17.65
N LEU A 122 -11.96 -1.71 16.43
CA LEU A 122 -11.07 -1.82 15.27
C LEU A 122 -11.64 -0.98 14.16
N GLY A 123 -10.84 -0.08 13.58
CA GLY A 123 -11.23 0.71 12.42
C GLY A 123 -10.88 -0.02 11.13
N ILE A 124 -11.86 -0.16 10.24
CA ILE A 124 -11.66 -0.78 8.92
C ILE A 124 -11.78 0.30 7.87
N SER A 125 -10.70 0.53 7.11
CA SER A 125 -10.67 1.50 6.02
C SER A 125 -11.42 0.98 4.80
N SER A 126 -11.90 1.90 3.94
CA SER A 126 -12.45 1.53 2.64
C SER A 126 -11.36 0.89 1.77
N TYR A 127 -11.77 0.16 0.73
CA TYR A 127 -10.81 -0.56 -0.12
C TYR A 127 -9.80 0.39 -0.78
N GLU A 128 -10.26 1.49 -1.33
CA GLU A 128 -9.40 2.51 -1.96
C GLU A 128 -8.40 3.09 -0.96
N ASP A 129 -8.85 3.39 0.26
CA ASP A 129 -7.97 3.88 1.32
C ASP A 129 -6.93 2.84 1.74
N LYS A 130 -7.29 1.56 1.73
CA LYS A 130 -6.32 0.47 1.97
C LYS A 130 -5.21 0.43 0.92
N LEU A 131 -5.54 0.69 -0.34
CA LEU A 131 -4.54 0.78 -1.42
C LEU A 131 -3.55 1.91 -1.14
N VAL A 132 -4.06 3.09 -0.78
CA VAL A 132 -3.24 4.25 -0.45
C VAL A 132 -2.38 3.99 0.78
N GLU A 133 -2.97 3.44 1.83
CA GLU A 133 -2.25 3.08 3.06
C GLU A 133 -1.11 2.09 2.79
N ASN A 134 -1.34 1.08 1.97
CA ASN A 134 -0.31 0.12 1.58
C ASN A 134 0.80 0.78 0.75
N ALA A 135 0.45 1.68 -0.16
CA ALA A 135 1.44 2.41 -0.95
C ALA A 135 2.34 3.27 -0.06
N ILE A 136 1.73 4.00 0.87
CA ILE A 136 2.47 4.83 1.84
C ILE A 136 3.35 3.95 2.73
N ALA A 137 2.83 2.84 3.23
CA ALA A 137 3.57 1.93 4.09
C ALA A 137 4.81 1.37 3.37
N GLN A 138 4.69 0.99 2.12
CA GLN A 138 5.81 0.48 1.33
C GLN A 138 6.88 1.55 1.09
N ILE A 139 6.47 2.78 0.81
CA ILE A 139 7.41 3.90 0.64
C ILE A 139 8.14 4.20 1.96
N LEU A 140 7.42 4.28 3.06
CA LEU A 140 8.01 4.52 4.38
C LEU A 140 8.96 3.40 4.79
N GLU A 141 8.64 2.16 4.48
CA GLU A 141 9.52 1.03 4.76
C GLU A 141 10.86 1.15 4.03
N GLN A 142 10.86 1.63 2.78
CA GLN A 142 12.09 1.89 2.03
C GLN A 142 12.95 3.00 2.66
N ILE A 143 12.32 3.97 3.30
CA ILE A 143 13.01 5.08 3.97
C ILE A 143 13.57 4.65 5.32
N TYR A 144 12.77 4.00 6.15
CA TYR A 144 13.12 3.70 7.54
C TYR A 144 13.93 2.41 7.71
N GLU A 145 13.79 1.46 6.83
CA GLU A 145 14.51 0.18 6.92
C GLU A 145 16.04 0.34 6.90
N PRO A 146 16.63 1.20 6.04
CA PRO A 146 18.07 1.46 6.11
C PRO A 146 18.53 2.05 7.44
N VAL A 147 17.66 2.79 8.15
CA VAL A 147 17.97 3.40 9.44
C VAL A 147 17.96 2.34 10.55
N SER A 148 17.06 1.39 10.52
CA SER A 148 16.98 0.33 11.53
C SER A 148 18.17 -0.63 11.51
N TYR A 149 18.92 -0.68 10.42
CA TYR A 149 20.15 -1.48 10.30
C TYR A 149 21.38 -0.88 10.93
N THR A 150 21.38 0.42 11.17
CA THR A 150 22.52 1.12 11.74
C THR A 150 22.55 1.07 13.28
N HIS A 151 21.54 0.47 13.85
CA HIS A 151 21.43 0.21 15.28
C HIS A 151 21.73 -1.24 15.60
#